data_0f5e36e7b9f29931d0574364d0cddf49
#
_entry.id   0f5e36e7b9f29931d0574364d0cddf49
#
_cell.length_a   1.000
_cell.length_b   1.000
_cell.length_c   1.000
_cell.angle_alpha   90.00
_cell.angle_beta   90.00
_cell.angle_gamma   90.00
#
_symmetry.space_group_name_H-M   'P 1'
#
loop_
_entity.id
_entity.type
_entity.pdbx_description
1 polymer ?
#
loop_
_entity_poly.entity_id
_entity_poly.type
_entity_poly.pdbx_seq_one_letter_code
_entity_poly.pdbx_strand_id
1 'polypeptide(L)'
;MAPTSSLTVLEISAIFLSITALLTYVNHRFIGLPTTIGVMVISILLSIGAIFLGFLGFDQLIDYEVSLLEQLDFTEVLLDGMLSMLLFAGALHVNIGDLKRYKLPIGILAFIGTIVSALLIAAALYFMLPLFGFGLPFLWCLLFGALISPTDPIAVMGILASAGAPKSIETVIAGESLFNDGIGVVIFVLLLGILSSGDIPTANYVAHTLAVEAGGGIVFGLVLGAVLYYMLKSIDSYQEEVLLTLAGVIGGYALASHWHLSGPLAMVMMGLMVGNRGRALAMSDKTRHYIDLFWELIDEILNAILFVLIGLEVVMIAYSGNLFIAAGLTIVIALVARFIVVGMTTKTFHRQLDLPKGAWKVLTWGGLRGGISVALVLQLPAGGERDILLALTYAVVIFSILVQGLSVGKVAKSIRSDEKVAEI
;
A
#
# COMPACT_ATOMS: atom_id res chain seq x y z
N MET A 1 23.73 -33.20 8.89
CA MET A 1 23.18 -31.86 8.69
C MET A 1 23.73 -30.94 9.76
N ALA A 2 24.59 -30.00 9.40
CA ALA A 2 25.01 -28.96 10.34
C ALA A 2 23.76 -28.12 10.69
N PRO A 3 23.60 -27.65 11.93
CA PRO A 3 22.53 -26.72 12.26
C PRO A 3 22.74 -25.48 11.37
N THR A 4 21.76 -25.19 10.51
CA THR A 4 21.72 -23.92 9.79
C THR A 4 21.71 -22.83 10.84
N SER A 5 22.84 -22.16 11.04
CA SER A 5 22.91 -20.99 11.90
C SER A 5 21.88 -20.01 11.39
N SER A 6 20.93 -19.60 12.23
CA SER A 6 19.99 -18.53 11.90
C SER A 6 20.80 -17.33 11.44
N LEU A 7 20.50 -16.80 10.27
CA LEU A 7 21.15 -15.60 9.75
C LEU A 7 20.89 -14.44 10.72
N THR A 8 21.90 -13.61 10.92
CA THR A 8 21.73 -12.39 11.70
C THR A 8 20.90 -11.37 10.92
N VAL A 9 20.26 -10.45 11.62
CA VAL A 9 19.51 -9.33 11.01
C VAL A 9 20.38 -8.56 10.00
N LEU A 10 21.68 -8.42 10.28
CA LEU A 10 22.63 -7.77 9.39
C LEU A 10 22.83 -8.56 8.08
N GLU A 11 22.98 -9.89 8.17
CA GLU A 11 23.16 -10.74 6.98
C GLU A 11 21.91 -10.75 6.10
N ILE A 12 20.74 -10.86 6.71
CA ILE A 12 19.44 -10.78 6.00
C ILE A 12 19.32 -9.42 5.29
N SER A 13 19.55 -8.32 6.02
CA SER A 13 19.48 -6.97 5.44
C SER A 13 20.49 -6.78 4.31
N ALA A 14 21.72 -7.29 4.45
CA ALA A 14 22.75 -7.22 3.42
C ALA A 14 22.34 -7.98 2.15
N ILE A 15 21.75 -9.17 2.28
CA ILE A 15 21.27 -9.97 1.15
C ILE A 15 20.16 -9.21 0.40
N PHE A 16 19.11 -8.78 1.09
CA PHE A 16 17.97 -8.11 0.45
C PHE A 16 18.34 -6.76 -0.17
N LEU A 17 19.16 -5.95 0.50
CA LEU A 17 19.67 -4.71 -0.09
C LEU A 17 20.53 -4.97 -1.33
N SER A 18 21.39 -5.99 -1.29
CA SER A 18 22.24 -6.34 -2.43
C SER A 18 21.44 -6.84 -3.62
N ILE A 19 20.45 -7.72 -3.38
CA ILE A 19 19.53 -8.20 -4.41
C ILE A 19 18.76 -7.01 -4.99
N THR A 20 18.15 -6.17 -4.16
CA THR A 20 17.37 -5.01 -4.60
C THR A 20 18.23 -4.07 -5.44
N ALA A 21 19.43 -3.75 -4.99
CA ALA A 21 20.34 -2.89 -5.74
C ALA A 21 20.73 -3.47 -7.10
N LEU A 22 21.00 -4.79 -7.15
CA LEU A 22 21.31 -5.49 -8.40
C LEU A 22 20.12 -5.49 -9.36
N LEU A 23 18.91 -5.80 -8.88
CA LEU A 23 17.71 -5.84 -9.71
C LEU A 23 17.33 -4.44 -10.20
N THR A 24 17.46 -3.41 -9.36
CA THR A 24 17.26 -2.02 -9.75
C THR A 24 18.25 -1.60 -10.84
N TYR A 25 19.54 -1.97 -10.69
CA TYR A 25 20.55 -1.73 -11.70
C TYR A 25 20.22 -2.43 -13.03
N VAL A 26 19.84 -3.71 -12.99
CA VAL A 26 19.45 -4.50 -14.18
C VAL A 26 18.24 -3.86 -14.86
N ASN A 27 17.22 -3.47 -14.08
CA ASN A 27 16.05 -2.78 -14.62
C ASN A 27 16.44 -1.47 -15.32
N HIS A 28 17.20 -0.61 -14.64
CA HIS A 28 17.58 0.69 -15.18
C HIS A 28 18.45 0.56 -16.44
N ARG A 29 19.38 -0.40 -16.46
CA ARG A 29 20.37 -0.57 -17.54
C ARG A 29 19.82 -1.28 -18.78
N PHE A 30 18.92 -2.27 -18.60
CA PHE A 30 18.54 -3.20 -19.66
C PHE A 30 17.05 -3.21 -20.00
N ILE A 31 16.16 -2.89 -19.04
CA ILE A 31 14.70 -3.05 -19.21
C ILE A 31 14.03 -1.69 -19.34
N GLY A 32 14.33 -0.73 -18.47
CA GLY A 32 13.79 0.64 -18.52
C GLY A 32 12.33 0.77 -18.10
N LEU A 33 11.81 -0.16 -17.32
CA LEU A 33 10.50 -0.04 -16.69
C LEU A 33 10.56 0.91 -15.46
N PRO A 34 9.43 1.48 -15.02
CA PRO A 34 9.36 2.15 -13.72
C PRO A 34 9.95 1.24 -12.63
N THR A 35 10.76 1.81 -11.72
CA THR A 35 11.61 1.04 -10.80
C THR A 35 10.84 -0.05 -10.06
N THR A 36 9.73 0.31 -9.41
CA THR A 36 8.88 -0.61 -8.64
C THR A 36 8.35 -1.78 -9.47
N ILE A 37 7.85 -1.50 -10.68
CA ILE A 37 7.33 -2.53 -11.59
C ILE A 37 8.47 -3.41 -12.11
N GLY A 38 9.58 -2.79 -12.50
CA GLY A 38 10.72 -3.50 -13.08
C GLY A 38 11.36 -4.48 -12.10
N VAL A 39 11.63 -4.04 -10.86
CA VAL A 39 12.22 -4.93 -9.85
C VAL A 39 11.28 -6.07 -9.48
N MET A 40 9.98 -5.83 -9.39
CA MET A 40 9.00 -6.88 -9.13
C MET A 40 8.94 -7.90 -10.27
N VAL A 41 8.93 -7.45 -11.53
CA VAL A 41 8.96 -8.36 -12.70
C VAL A 41 10.19 -9.27 -12.65
N ILE A 42 11.37 -8.69 -12.39
CA ILE A 42 12.61 -9.47 -12.36
C ILE A 42 12.58 -10.47 -11.18
N SER A 43 12.10 -10.04 -10.01
CA SER A 43 11.98 -10.92 -8.82
C SER A 43 11.03 -12.10 -9.07
N ILE A 44 9.86 -11.83 -9.67
CA ILE A 44 8.91 -12.89 -10.06
C ILE A 44 9.56 -13.86 -11.05
N LEU A 45 10.31 -13.35 -12.04
CA LEU A 45 10.99 -14.20 -13.00
C LEU A 45 12.10 -15.05 -12.35
N LEU A 46 12.79 -14.51 -11.32
CA LEU A 46 13.75 -15.26 -10.53
C LEU A 46 13.08 -16.39 -9.75
N SER A 47 11.97 -16.11 -9.04
CA SER A 47 11.21 -17.12 -8.30
C SER A 47 10.62 -18.20 -9.22
N ILE A 48 10.04 -17.82 -10.36
CA ILE A 48 9.57 -18.79 -11.37
C ILE A 48 10.74 -19.60 -11.91
N GLY A 49 11.89 -18.98 -12.15
CA GLY A 49 13.12 -19.66 -12.57
C GLY A 49 13.60 -20.66 -11.53
N ALA A 50 13.58 -20.31 -10.23
CA ALA A 50 13.92 -21.22 -9.14
C ALA A 50 12.97 -22.44 -9.09
N ILE A 51 11.66 -22.20 -9.20
CA ILE A 51 10.63 -23.26 -9.27
C ILE A 51 10.90 -24.19 -10.47
N PHE A 52 11.19 -23.62 -11.64
CA PHE A 52 11.48 -24.41 -12.84
C PHE A 52 12.76 -25.25 -12.70
N LEU A 53 13.82 -24.69 -12.08
CA LEU A 53 15.05 -25.42 -11.79
C LEU A 53 14.82 -26.54 -10.76
N GLY A 54 13.93 -26.34 -9.78
CA GLY A 54 13.51 -27.39 -8.85
C GLY A 54 12.87 -28.58 -9.58
N PHE A 55 12.00 -28.35 -10.56
CA PHE A 55 11.47 -29.46 -11.40
C PHE A 55 12.55 -30.22 -12.17
N LEU A 56 13.71 -29.62 -12.40
CA LEU A 56 14.87 -30.28 -13.02
C LEU A 56 15.79 -30.97 -12.01
N GLY A 57 15.44 -30.96 -10.71
CA GLY A 57 16.19 -31.63 -9.64
C GLY A 57 17.19 -30.71 -8.88
N PHE A 58 17.12 -29.39 -9.05
CA PHE A 58 17.92 -28.40 -8.31
C PHE A 58 17.13 -27.79 -7.17
N ASP A 59 16.56 -28.61 -6.27
CA ASP A 59 15.70 -28.18 -5.17
C ASP A 59 16.40 -27.22 -4.18
N GLN A 60 17.73 -27.26 -4.11
CA GLN A 60 18.52 -26.42 -3.20
C GLN A 60 18.30 -24.91 -3.37
N LEU A 61 17.94 -24.44 -4.58
CA LEU A 61 17.67 -23.02 -4.83
C LEU A 61 16.34 -22.60 -4.23
N ILE A 62 15.31 -23.43 -4.37
CA ILE A 62 13.99 -23.19 -3.75
C ILE A 62 14.13 -23.22 -2.23
N ASP A 63 14.79 -24.25 -1.68
CA ASP A 63 14.99 -24.37 -0.24
C ASP A 63 15.74 -23.17 0.34
N TYR A 64 16.72 -22.66 -0.40
CA TYR A 64 17.45 -21.46 0.02
C TYR A 64 16.58 -20.21 -0.03
N GLU A 65 15.82 -19.97 -1.10
CA GLU A 65 14.90 -18.83 -1.24
C GLU A 65 13.83 -18.86 -0.15
N VAL A 66 13.18 -20.01 0.06
CA VAL A 66 12.18 -20.21 1.12
C VAL A 66 12.80 -19.97 2.50
N SER A 67 13.99 -20.53 2.77
CA SER A 67 14.66 -20.36 4.07
C SER A 67 15.05 -18.90 4.37
N LEU A 68 15.39 -18.13 3.35
CA LEU A 68 15.65 -16.69 3.50
C LEU A 68 14.38 -15.92 3.84
N LEU A 69 13.27 -16.22 3.15
CA LEU A 69 11.99 -15.56 3.38
C LEU A 69 11.39 -15.92 4.74
N GLU A 70 11.51 -17.18 5.18
CA GLU A 70 11.04 -17.62 6.49
C GLU A 70 11.82 -17.02 7.67
N GLN A 71 13.11 -16.71 7.48
CA GLN A 71 13.92 -16.05 8.51
C GLN A 71 13.64 -14.55 8.62
N LEU A 72 13.00 -13.95 7.64
CA LEU A 72 12.60 -12.55 7.64
C LEU A 72 11.16 -12.49 8.16
N ASP A 73 10.96 -11.90 9.34
CA ASP A 73 9.60 -11.53 9.73
C ASP A 73 9.14 -10.36 8.85
N PHE A 74 8.69 -10.73 7.63
CA PHE A 74 8.27 -9.78 6.60
C PHE A 74 7.20 -8.83 7.14
N THR A 75 6.31 -9.34 7.97
CA THR A 75 5.20 -8.58 8.55
C THR A 75 5.72 -7.48 9.48
N GLU A 76 6.63 -7.82 10.40
CA GLU A 76 7.23 -6.87 11.36
C GLU A 76 8.06 -5.81 10.61
N VAL A 77 8.92 -6.24 9.71
CA VAL A 77 9.76 -5.32 8.90
C VAL A 77 8.90 -4.35 8.09
N LEU A 78 7.83 -4.84 7.46
CA LEU A 78 7.00 -4.02 6.58
C LEU A 78 6.07 -3.10 7.37
N LEU A 79 5.34 -3.63 8.35
CA LEU A 79 4.33 -2.84 9.06
C LEU A 79 4.95 -1.91 10.11
N ASP A 80 5.89 -2.42 10.90
CA ASP A 80 6.48 -1.62 11.99
C ASP A 80 7.68 -0.77 11.51
N GLY A 81 8.41 -1.24 10.51
CA GLY A 81 9.55 -0.53 9.96
C GLY A 81 9.20 0.36 8.78
N MET A 82 8.84 -0.26 7.66
CA MET A 82 8.76 0.44 6.37
C MET A 82 7.50 1.28 6.23
N LEU A 83 6.33 0.81 6.67
CA LEU A 83 5.05 1.48 6.49
C LEU A 83 5.03 2.88 7.13
N SER A 84 5.63 3.03 8.31
CA SER A 84 5.72 4.33 8.99
C SER A 84 6.45 5.38 8.14
N MET A 85 7.58 4.99 7.55
CA MET A 85 8.39 5.87 6.70
C MET A 85 7.71 6.18 5.38
N LEU A 86 7.12 5.16 4.72
CA LEU A 86 6.42 5.32 3.44
C LEU A 86 5.21 6.26 3.57
N LEU A 87 4.38 6.08 4.61
CA LEU A 87 3.21 6.94 4.83
C LEU A 87 3.60 8.38 5.17
N PHE A 88 4.64 8.57 5.96
CA PHE A 88 5.14 9.92 6.25
C PHE A 88 5.73 10.57 4.99
N ALA A 89 6.58 9.88 4.23
CA ALA A 89 7.16 10.37 3.00
C ALA A 89 6.09 10.73 1.97
N GLY A 90 5.10 9.85 1.76
CA GLY A 90 3.96 10.11 0.89
C GLY A 90 3.17 11.34 1.34
N ALA A 91 2.86 11.46 2.63
CA ALA A 91 2.12 12.59 3.19
C ALA A 91 2.89 13.92 3.13
N LEU A 92 4.22 13.87 3.26
CA LEU A 92 5.10 15.03 3.21
C LEU A 92 4.98 15.80 1.89
N HIS A 93 4.76 15.08 0.79
CA HIS A 93 4.68 15.65 -0.56
C HIS A 93 3.27 16.12 -0.95
N VAL A 94 2.25 15.79 -0.17
CA VAL A 94 0.86 16.16 -0.47
C VAL A 94 0.56 17.60 -0.06
N ASN A 95 0.03 18.40 -0.99
CA ASN A 95 -0.39 19.78 -0.73
C ASN A 95 -1.76 19.83 -0.05
N ILE A 96 -1.84 20.37 1.17
CA ILE A 96 -3.13 20.51 1.91
C ILE A 96 -4.11 21.43 1.17
N GLY A 97 -3.63 22.42 0.41
CA GLY A 97 -4.50 23.31 -0.38
C GLY A 97 -5.27 22.53 -1.44
N ASP A 98 -4.56 21.68 -2.17
CA ASP A 98 -5.15 20.80 -3.17
C ASP A 98 -6.05 19.75 -2.52
N LEU A 99 -5.59 19.15 -1.42
CA LEU A 99 -6.37 18.19 -0.64
C LEU A 99 -7.70 18.79 -0.14
N LYS A 100 -7.69 20.05 0.33
CA LYS A 100 -8.89 20.75 0.75
C LYS A 100 -9.87 21.03 -0.39
N ARG A 101 -9.34 21.31 -1.59
CA ARG A 101 -10.16 21.49 -2.80
C ARG A 101 -10.91 20.22 -3.16
N TYR A 102 -10.24 19.06 -3.08
CA TYR A 102 -10.82 17.76 -3.42
C TYR A 102 -11.21 16.92 -2.19
N LYS A 103 -11.44 17.55 -1.02
CA LYS A 103 -11.78 16.85 0.24
C LYS A 103 -13.00 15.94 0.14
N LEU A 104 -13.99 16.30 -0.70
CA LEU A 104 -15.22 15.53 -0.84
C LEU A 104 -14.98 14.21 -1.59
N PRO A 105 -14.41 14.20 -2.81
CA PRO A 105 -14.09 12.92 -3.48
C PRO A 105 -13.11 12.07 -2.68
N ILE A 106 -12.07 12.67 -2.13
CA ILE A 106 -11.07 11.98 -1.30
C ILE A 106 -11.74 11.34 -0.08
N GLY A 107 -12.52 12.12 0.69
CA GLY A 107 -13.20 11.61 1.87
C GLY A 107 -14.20 10.50 1.56
N ILE A 108 -15.01 10.64 0.50
CA ILE A 108 -15.98 9.60 0.12
C ILE A 108 -15.25 8.33 -0.31
N LEU A 109 -14.23 8.43 -1.18
CA LEU A 109 -13.52 7.26 -1.70
C LEU A 109 -12.68 6.58 -0.62
N ALA A 110 -11.96 7.35 0.21
CA ALA A 110 -11.11 6.80 1.25
C ALA A 110 -11.88 6.15 2.41
N PHE A 111 -13.01 6.73 2.85
CA PHE A 111 -13.77 6.20 3.99
C PHE A 111 -14.90 5.27 3.51
N ILE A 112 -15.91 5.85 2.85
CA ILE A 112 -17.10 5.10 2.44
C ILE A 112 -16.73 4.08 1.36
N GLY A 113 -15.89 4.50 0.41
CA GLY A 113 -15.44 3.66 -0.69
C GLY A 113 -14.69 2.42 -0.22
N THR A 114 -13.78 2.55 0.75
CA THR A 114 -13.03 1.43 1.32
C THR A 114 -13.95 0.44 2.02
N ILE A 115 -14.87 0.93 2.87
CA ILE A 115 -15.83 0.07 3.59
C ILE A 115 -16.76 -0.65 2.59
N VAL A 116 -17.33 0.08 1.63
CA VAL A 116 -18.22 -0.51 0.64
C VAL A 116 -17.49 -1.51 -0.26
N SER A 117 -16.26 -1.19 -0.70
CA SER A 117 -15.43 -2.14 -1.46
C SER A 117 -15.17 -3.42 -0.66
N ALA A 118 -14.79 -3.30 0.63
CA ALA A 118 -14.54 -4.44 1.49
C ALA A 118 -15.77 -5.34 1.62
N LEU A 119 -16.95 -4.75 1.85
CA LEU A 119 -18.21 -5.49 1.94
C LEU A 119 -18.61 -6.15 0.62
N LEU A 120 -18.46 -5.46 -0.53
CA LEU A 120 -18.77 -6.01 -1.85
C LEU A 120 -17.86 -7.19 -2.18
N ILE A 121 -16.56 -7.05 -1.93
CA ILE A 121 -15.57 -8.11 -2.15
C ILE A 121 -15.87 -9.30 -1.24
N ALA A 122 -16.10 -9.07 0.06
CA ALA A 122 -16.41 -10.11 1.01
C ALA A 122 -17.67 -10.90 0.63
N ALA A 123 -18.75 -10.20 0.30
CA ALA A 123 -20.00 -10.83 -0.14
C ALA A 123 -19.79 -11.64 -1.42
N ALA A 124 -19.13 -11.10 -2.42
CA ALA A 124 -18.88 -11.80 -3.67
C ALA A 124 -18.04 -13.08 -3.46
N LEU A 125 -16.95 -13.00 -2.66
CA LEU A 125 -16.11 -14.16 -2.35
C LEU A 125 -16.86 -15.23 -1.57
N TYR A 126 -17.63 -14.82 -0.55
CA TYR A 126 -18.42 -15.75 0.27
C TYR A 126 -19.39 -16.62 -0.54
N PHE A 127 -20.03 -16.06 -1.58
CA PHE A 127 -20.92 -16.79 -2.45
C PHE A 127 -20.23 -17.53 -3.60
N MET A 128 -19.09 -17.02 -4.09
CA MET A 128 -18.46 -17.53 -5.30
C MET A 128 -17.35 -18.55 -5.03
N LEU A 129 -16.54 -18.40 -3.97
CA LEU A 129 -15.44 -19.32 -3.67
C LEU A 129 -15.86 -20.78 -3.44
N PRO A 130 -17.04 -21.07 -2.80
CA PRO A 130 -17.51 -22.43 -2.63
C PRO A 130 -17.73 -23.18 -3.96
N LEU A 131 -18.02 -22.45 -5.06
CA LEU A 131 -18.18 -23.05 -6.40
C LEU A 131 -16.89 -23.67 -6.93
N PHE A 132 -15.73 -23.28 -6.40
CA PHE A 132 -14.40 -23.79 -6.76
C PHE A 132 -13.81 -24.71 -5.69
N GLY A 133 -14.60 -25.07 -4.67
CA GLY A 133 -14.18 -25.95 -3.59
C GLY A 133 -13.53 -25.25 -2.39
N PHE A 134 -13.56 -23.92 -2.34
CA PHE A 134 -13.00 -23.11 -1.24
C PHE A 134 -14.12 -22.48 -0.41
N GLY A 135 -14.58 -23.18 0.65
CA GLY A 135 -15.59 -22.65 1.58
C GLY A 135 -14.95 -21.85 2.70
N LEU A 136 -14.89 -20.51 2.57
CA LEU A 136 -14.39 -19.64 3.62
C LEU A 136 -15.51 -19.07 4.48
N PRO A 137 -15.34 -18.99 5.82
CA PRO A 137 -16.26 -18.25 6.69
C PRO A 137 -16.35 -16.77 6.27
N PHE A 138 -17.51 -16.15 6.46
CA PHE A 138 -17.73 -14.75 6.03
C PHE A 138 -16.72 -13.76 6.64
N LEU A 139 -16.30 -13.99 7.89
CA LEU A 139 -15.29 -13.12 8.55
C LEU A 139 -13.96 -13.15 7.83
N TRP A 140 -13.51 -14.30 7.31
CA TRP A 140 -12.29 -14.41 6.50
C TRP A 140 -12.44 -13.69 5.16
N CYS A 141 -13.59 -13.80 4.52
CA CYS A 141 -13.90 -13.04 3.32
C CYS A 141 -13.90 -11.51 3.58
N LEU A 142 -14.38 -11.10 4.76
CA LEU A 142 -14.41 -9.69 5.16
C LEU A 142 -12.99 -9.17 5.48
N LEU A 143 -12.15 -9.97 6.14
CA LEU A 143 -10.72 -9.68 6.33
C LEU A 143 -10.03 -9.48 4.98
N PHE A 144 -10.28 -10.39 4.02
CA PHE A 144 -9.76 -10.22 2.66
C PHE A 144 -10.28 -8.95 1.99
N GLY A 145 -11.56 -8.65 2.12
CA GLY A 145 -12.13 -7.40 1.63
C GLY A 145 -11.46 -6.17 2.23
N ALA A 146 -11.19 -6.19 3.54
CA ALA A 146 -10.54 -5.10 4.24
C ALA A 146 -9.08 -4.87 3.79
N LEU A 147 -8.28 -5.94 3.66
CA LEU A 147 -6.88 -5.85 3.26
C LEU A 147 -6.69 -5.50 1.78
N ILE A 148 -7.65 -5.87 0.89
CA ILE A 148 -7.51 -5.63 -0.55
C ILE A 148 -8.20 -4.32 -1.00
N SER A 149 -9.01 -3.68 -0.15
CA SER A 149 -9.72 -2.44 -0.51
C SER A 149 -8.84 -1.20 -0.57
N PRO A 150 -7.82 -0.99 0.30
CA PRO A 150 -6.88 0.12 0.17
C PRO A 150 -6.16 0.11 -1.18
N THR A 151 -5.76 1.30 -1.64
CA THR A 151 -5.10 1.47 -2.94
C THR A 151 -3.75 2.14 -2.79
N ASP A 152 -2.75 1.64 -3.50
CA ASP A 152 -1.38 2.14 -3.49
C ASP A 152 -1.17 3.15 -4.63
N PRO A 153 -0.78 4.41 -4.35
CA PRO A 153 -0.55 5.41 -5.36
C PRO A 153 0.85 5.33 -5.98
N ILE A 154 1.81 4.68 -5.31
CA ILE A 154 3.24 4.78 -5.62
C ILE A 154 3.54 4.33 -7.04
N ALA A 155 3.10 3.12 -7.39
CA ALA A 155 3.33 2.56 -8.71
C ALA A 155 2.61 3.33 -9.82
N VAL A 156 1.58 4.12 -9.51
CA VAL A 156 0.75 4.82 -10.50
C VAL A 156 1.11 6.29 -10.67
N MET A 157 1.57 6.98 -9.62
CA MET A 157 1.79 8.43 -9.66
C MET A 157 2.84 8.85 -10.68
N GLY A 158 4.00 8.20 -10.73
CA GLY A 158 5.04 8.48 -11.71
C GLY A 158 4.56 8.27 -13.16
N ILE A 159 3.73 7.25 -13.39
CA ILE A 159 3.17 6.95 -14.71
C ILE A 159 2.11 7.98 -15.11
N LEU A 160 1.25 8.40 -14.20
CA LEU A 160 0.25 9.43 -14.43
C LEU A 160 0.89 10.78 -14.75
N ALA A 161 1.89 11.19 -13.98
CA ALA A 161 2.64 12.42 -14.20
C ALA A 161 3.32 12.41 -15.59
N SER A 162 3.99 11.31 -15.95
CA SER A 162 4.62 11.16 -17.27
C SER A 162 3.62 11.09 -18.43
N ALA A 163 2.41 10.57 -18.18
CA ALA A 163 1.33 10.55 -19.17
C ALA A 163 0.62 11.90 -19.33
N GLY A 164 0.91 12.87 -18.45
CA GLY A 164 0.29 14.19 -18.42
C GLY A 164 -1.16 14.14 -17.95
N ALA A 165 -1.46 13.32 -16.94
CA ALA A 165 -2.77 13.26 -16.32
C ALA A 165 -3.15 14.61 -15.71
N PRO A 166 -4.45 14.96 -15.65
CA PRO A 166 -4.90 16.17 -14.94
C PRO A 166 -4.51 16.13 -13.47
N LYS A 167 -3.97 17.25 -12.96
CA LYS A 167 -3.50 17.39 -11.57
C LYS A 167 -4.58 17.04 -10.53
N SER A 168 -5.85 17.30 -10.87
CA SER A 168 -7.01 16.95 -10.04
C SER A 168 -7.13 15.44 -9.80
N ILE A 169 -6.87 14.63 -10.83
CA ILE A 169 -6.92 13.16 -10.73
C ILE A 169 -5.74 12.65 -9.89
N GLU A 170 -4.54 13.17 -10.13
CA GLU A 170 -3.35 12.84 -9.33
C GLU A 170 -3.58 13.14 -7.84
N THR A 171 -4.10 14.34 -7.53
CA THR A 171 -4.42 14.74 -6.15
C THR A 171 -5.46 13.83 -5.50
N VAL A 172 -6.51 13.45 -6.24
CA VAL A 172 -7.56 12.58 -5.69
C VAL A 172 -7.02 11.18 -5.44
N ILE A 173 -6.23 10.60 -6.35
CA ILE A 173 -5.61 9.28 -6.17
C ILE A 173 -4.66 9.30 -4.98
N ALA A 174 -3.74 10.27 -4.93
CA ALA A 174 -2.78 10.39 -3.82
C ALA A 174 -3.49 10.59 -2.47
N GLY A 175 -4.49 11.49 -2.43
CA GLY A 175 -5.23 11.75 -1.21
C GLY A 175 -6.12 10.58 -0.78
N GLU A 176 -6.78 9.91 -1.72
CA GLU A 176 -7.56 8.70 -1.43
C GLU A 176 -6.68 7.62 -0.81
N SER A 177 -5.58 7.28 -1.48
CA SER A 177 -4.67 6.22 -1.04
C SER A 177 -4.03 6.52 0.31
N LEU A 178 -3.63 7.77 0.54
CA LEU A 178 -3.04 8.17 1.80
C LEU A 178 -3.95 7.90 3.02
N PHE A 179 -5.26 8.09 2.87
CA PHE A 179 -6.20 7.88 3.96
C PHE A 179 -6.77 6.46 4.00
N ASN A 180 -7.00 5.83 2.83
CA ASN A 180 -7.60 4.50 2.81
C ASN A 180 -6.64 3.41 3.33
N ASP A 181 -5.33 3.60 3.23
CA ASP A 181 -4.33 2.72 3.83
C ASP A 181 -4.51 2.67 5.36
N GLY A 182 -4.56 3.85 6.00
CA GLY A 182 -4.78 3.92 7.44
C GLY A 182 -6.13 3.35 7.87
N ILE A 183 -7.19 3.58 7.09
CA ILE A 183 -8.55 3.07 7.38
C ILE A 183 -8.61 1.57 7.18
N GLY A 184 -8.01 1.05 6.09
CA GLY A 184 -7.96 -0.38 5.82
C GLY A 184 -7.25 -1.16 6.92
N VAL A 185 -6.11 -0.64 7.40
CA VAL A 185 -5.39 -1.24 8.54
C VAL A 185 -6.27 -1.26 9.79
N VAL A 186 -6.93 -0.15 10.14
CA VAL A 186 -7.81 -0.10 11.33
C VAL A 186 -8.97 -1.09 11.22
N ILE A 187 -9.64 -1.17 10.05
CA ILE A 187 -10.72 -2.13 9.83
C ILE A 187 -10.18 -3.57 9.93
N PHE A 188 -9.03 -3.83 9.32
CA PHE A 188 -8.41 -5.15 9.34
C PHE A 188 -8.04 -5.60 10.77
N VAL A 189 -7.38 -4.74 11.55
CA VAL A 189 -7.00 -5.03 12.95
C VAL A 189 -8.24 -5.28 13.81
N LEU A 190 -9.30 -4.49 13.64
CA LEU A 190 -10.59 -4.73 14.31
C LEU A 190 -11.15 -6.12 13.98
N LEU A 191 -11.19 -6.48 12.69
CA LEU A 191 -11.70 -7.79 12.26
C LEU A 191 -10.82 -8.96 12.71
N LEU A 192 -9.50 -8.76 12.72
CA LEU A 192 -8.54 -9.73 13.24
C LEU A 192 -8.73 -9.95 14.75
N GLY A 193 -9.01 -8.89 15.51
CA GLY A 193 -9.37 -8.98 16.92
C GLY A 193 -10.65 -9.80 17.14
N ILE A 194 -11.67 -9.63 16.29
CA ILE A 194 -12.91 -10.44 16.32
C ILE A 194 -12.59 -11.91 16.00
N LEU A 195 -11.73 -12.17 15.01
CA LEU A 195 -11.33 -13.53 14.66
C LEU A 195 -10.60 -14.22 15.83
N SER A 196 -9.75 -13.47 16.53
CA SER A 196 -8.92 -14.00 17.62
C SER A 196 -9.72 -14.21 18.92
N SER A 197 -10.69 -13.35 19.23
CA SER A 197 -11.52 -13.46 20.44
C SER A 197 -12.67 -14.46 20.30
N GLY A 198 -13.15 -14.67 19.08
CA GLY A 198 -14.35 -15.47 18.80
C GLY A 198 -15.69 -14.82 19.21
N ASP A 199 -15.63 -13.63 19.81
CA ASP A 199 -16.80 -12.90 20.29
C ASP A 199 -17.30 -11.90 19.22
N ILE A 200 -18.62 -11.79 19.07
CA ILE A 200 -19.22 -10.74 18.21
C ILE A 200 -19.23 -9.43 19.02
N PRO A 201 -18.44 -8.42 18.61
CA PRO A 201 -18.37 -7.19 19.37
C PRO A 201 -19.69 -6.43 19.30
N THR A 202 -20.03 -5.73 20.36
CA THR A 202 -21.16 -4.80 20.35
C THR A 202 -20.85 -3.60 19.44
N ALA A 203 -21.88 -2.99 18.82
CA ALA A 203 -21.71 -1.81 17.99
C ALA A 203 -21.00 -0.66 18.75
N ASN A 204 -21.26 -0.56 20.07
CA ASN A 204 -20.59 0.42 20.93
C ASN A 204 -19.08 0.15 21.07
N TYR A 205 -18.67 -1.12 21.20
CA TYR A 205 -17.27 -1.49 21.25
C TYR A 205 -16.56 -1.14 19.93
N VAL A 206 -17.16 -1.49 18.80
CA VAL A 206 -16.63 -1.16 17.46
C VAL A 206 -16.47 0.36 17.29
N ALA A 207 -17.51 1.11 17.61
CA ALA A 207 -17.46 2.58 17.51
C ALA A 207 -16.42 3.20 18.45
N HIS A 208 -16.28 2.68 19.66
CA HIS A 208 -15.26 3.14 20.62
C HIS A 208 -13.84 2.83 20.11
N THR A 209 -13.58 1.60 19.64
CA THR A 209 -12.28 1.18 19.12
C THR A 209 -11.89 2.04 17.91
N LEU A 210 -12.79 2.22 16.95
CA LEU A 210 -12.56 3.09 15.80
C LEU A 210 -12.27 4.55 16.22
N ALA A 211 -13.03 5.08 17.19
CA ALA A 211 -12.82 6.45 17.67
C ALA A 211 -11.49 6.60 18.39
N VAL A 212 -11.08 5.64 19.20
CA VAL A 212 -9.83 5.67 19.96
C VAL A 212 -8.64 5.40 19.02
N GLU A 213 -8.66 4.36 18.23
CA GLU A 213 -7.54 4.01 17.36
C GLU A 213 -7.37 5.03 16.23
N ALA A 214 -8.40 5.24 15.42
CA ALA A 214 -8.31 6.15 14.29
C ALA A 214 -8.31 7.63 14.74
N GLY A 215 -9.25 8.03 15.58
CA GLY A 215 -9.33 9.40 16.10
C GLY A 215 -8.13 9.77 16.96
N GLY A 216 -7.70 8.86 17.85
CA GLY A 216 -6.49 9.03 18.66
C GLY A 216 -5.23 9.11 17.81
N GLY A 217 -5.08 8.28 16.78
CA GLY A 217 -3.98 8.35 15.82
C GLY A 217 -3.90 9.70 15.11
N ILE A 218 -5.04 10.23 14.64
CA ILE A 218 -5.12 11.55 14.01
C ILE A 218 -4.66 12.65 14.99
N VAL A 219 -5.20 12.67 16.19
CA VAL A 219 -4.86 13.69 17.21
C VAL A 219 -3.39 13.59 17.60
N PHE A 220 -2.90 12.36 17.86
CA PHE A 220 -1.50 12.12 18.20
C PHE A 220 -0.54 12.57 17.07
N GLY A 221 -0.85 12.24 15.81
CA GLY A 221 -0.05 12.68 14.66
C GLY A 221 -0.02 14.21 14.50
N LEU A 222 -1.13 14.90 14.75
CA LEU A 222 -1.17 16.36 14.75
C LEU A 222 -0.34 16.96 15.90
N VAL A 223 -0.41 16.39 17.11
CA VAL A 223 0.40 16.84 18.25
C VAL A 223 1.89 16.63 17.98
N LEU A 224 2.27 15.44 17.50
CA LEU A 224 3.65 15.13 17.17
C LEU A 224 4.17 16.02 16.03
N GLY A 225 3.36 16.23 14.99
CA GLY A 225 3.67 17.17 13.92
C GLY A 225 3.82 18.61 14.40
N ALA A 226 3.03 19.04 15.39
CA ALA A 226 3.19 20.35 16.01
C ALA A 226 4.50 20.45 16.79
N VAL A 227 4.85 19.43 17.56
CA VAL A 227 6.14 19.38 18.27
C VAL A 227 7.29 19.48 17.27
N LEU A 228 7.30 18.65 16.23
CA LEU A 228 8.31 18.73 15.17
C LEU A 228 8.36 20.10 14.50
N TYR A 229 7.21 20.69 14.18
CA TYR A 229 7.15 22.03 13.61
C TYR A 229 7.89 23.06 14.45
N TYR A 230 7.67 23.08 15.78
CA TYR A 230 8.35 24.03 16.67
C TYR A 230 9.85 23.74 16.81
N MET A 231 10.24 22.45 16.80
CA MET A 231 11.66 22.07 16.83
C MET A 231 12.36 22.50 15.53
N LEU A 232 11.80 22.18 14.37
CA LEU A 232 12.34 22.58 13.06
C LEU A 232 12.44 24.10 12.90
N LYS A 233 11.47 24.84 13.43
CA LYS A 233 11.48 26.31 13.40
C LYS A 233 12.59 26.93 14.26
N SER A 234 13.10 26.20 15.25
CA SER A 234 14.10 26.72 16.20
C SER A 234 15.54 26.54 15.73
N ILE A 235 15.77 25.79 14.65
CA ILE A 235 17.08 25.49 14.09
C ILE A 235 17.08 25.76 12.58
N ASP A 236 18.26 25.91 11.99
CA ASP A 236 18.45 25.98 10.53
C ASP A 236 19.69 25.12 10.16
N SER A 237 19.53 23.81 10.31
CA SER A 237 20.57 22.81 10.02
C SER A 237 19.91 21.54 9.48
N TYR A 238 20.15 21.27 8.20
CA TYR A 238 19.47 20.16 7.51
C TYR A 238 19.79 18.79 8.13
N GLN A 239 20.98 18.60 8.72
CA GLN A 239 21.36 17.33 9.35
C GLN A 239 20.49 17.02 10.56
N GLU A 240 20.35 18.00 11.46
CA GLU A 240 19.52 17.87 12.67
C GLU A 240 18.04 17.82 12.31
N GLU A 241 17.59 18.56 11.29
CA GLU A 241 16.20 18.57 10.85
C GLU A 241 15.80 17.21 10.24
N VAL A 242 16.67 16.60 9.41
CA VAL A 242 16.46 15.24 8.90
C VAL A 242 16.42 14.23 10.05
N LEU A 243 17.36 14.32 11.01
CA LEU A 243 17.40 13.43 12.18
C LEU A 243 16.12 13.56 13.02
N LEU A 244 15.63 14.78 13.23
CA LEU A 244 14.37 15.03 13.96
C LEU A 244 13.16 14.44 13.26
N THR A 245 13.07 14.58 11.92
CA THR A 245 11.96 13.97 11.19
C THR A 245 12.04 12.44 11.23
N LEU A 246 13.22 11.85 11.10
CA LEU A 246 13.43 10.40 11.19
C LEU A 246 13.08 9.87 12.59
N ALA A 247 13.57 10.54 13.65
CA ALA A 247 13.25 10.19 15.03
C ALA A 247 11.74 10.33 15.31
N GLY A 248 11.11 11.38 14.77
CA GLY A 248 9.66 11.59 14.88
C GLY A 248 8.84 10.50 14.20
N VAL A 249 9.28 10.01 13.04
CA VAL A 249 8.62 8.91 12.33
C VAL A 249 8.75 7.59 13.09
N ILE A 250 9.97 7.15 13.37
CA ILE A 250 10.22 5.86 14.02
C ILE A 250 9.68 5.88 15.47
N GLY A 251 10.06 6.89 16.24
CA GLY A 251 9.63 7.02 17.63
C GLY A 251 8.14 7.29 17.78
N GLY A 252 7.58 8.11 16.89
CA GLY A 252 6.15 8.41 16.86
C GLY A 252 5.30 7.19 16.51
N TYR A 253 5.73 6.40 15.53
CA TYR A 253 5.03 5.16 15.20
C TYR A 253 5.08 4.16 16.36
N ALA A 254 6.25 3.94 16.95
CA ALA A 254 6.41 3.05 18.11
C ALA A 254 5.56 3.50 19.31
N LEU A 255 5.48 4.80 19.59
CA LEU A 255 4.62 5.34 20.65
C LEU A 255 3.14 5.16 20.33
N ALA A 256 2.71 5.41 19.08
CA ALA A 256 1.33 5.19 18.66
C ALA A 256 0.93 3.71 18.85
N SER A 257 1.78 2.78 18.40
CA SER A 257 1.56 1.34 18.58
C SER A 257 1.49 0.95 20.05
N HIS A 258 2.39 1.48 20.89
CA HIS A 258 2.38 1.23 22.35
C HIS A 258 1.08 1.70 23.04
N TRP A 259 0.48 2.77 22.56
CA TRP A 259 -0.79 3.30 23.08
C TRP A 259 -2.03 2.77 22.37
N HIS A 260 -1.88 1.76 21.51
CA HIS A 260 -2.96 1.20 20.70
C HIS A 260 -3.69 2.25 19.84
N LEU A 261 -2.93 3.22 19.32
CA LEU A 261 -3.41 4.22 18.36
C LEU A 261 -3.01 3.80 16.95
N SER A 262 -3.75 4.25 15.94
CA SER A 262 -3.38 3.99 14.55
C SER A 262 -2.07 4.71 14.18
N GLY A 263 -0.95 3.96 14.18
CA GLY A 263 0.35 4.44 13.73
C GLY A 263 0.31 4.98 12.28
N PRO A 264 -0.30 4.27 11.33
CA PRO A 264 -0.47 4.72 9.95
C PRO A 264 -1.11 6.11 9.85
N LEU A 265 -2.27 6.32 10.49
CA LEU A 265 -2.95 7.62 10.48
C LEU A 265 -2.14 8.72 11.20
N ALA A 266 -1.41 8.36 12.27
CA ALA A 266 -0.53 9.30 12.95
C ALA A 266 0.59 9.80 12.04
N MET A 267 1.24 8.90 11.28
CA MET A 267 2.31 9.26 10.35
C MET A 267 1.80 10.13 9.19
N VAL A 268 0.62 9.82 8.66
CA VAL A 268 -0.04 10.65 7.64
C VAL A 268 -0.28 12.07 8.15
N MET A 269 -0.85 12.22 9.34
CA MET A 269 -1.16 13.55 9.90
C MET A 269 0.09 14.35 10.23
N MET A 270 1.12 13.68 10.76
CA MET A 270 2.42 14.29 11.02
C MET A 270 3.09 14.72 9.71
N GLY A 271 3.12 13.86 8.68
CA GLY A 271 3.68 14.17 7.36
C GLY A 271 2.98 15.34 6.67
N LEU A 272 1.65 15.38 6.68
CA LEU A 272 0.87 16.52 6.16
C LEU A 272 1.19 17.82 6.90
N MET A 273 1.39 17.78 8.20
CA MET A 273 1.69 18.97 8.98
C MET A 273 3.10 19.50 8.71
N VAL A 274 4.09 18.63 8.69
CA VAL A 274 5.49 18.97 8.39
C VAL A 274 5.62 19.40 6.93
N GLY A 275 5.04 18.67 5.99
CA GLY A 275 5.10 18.93 4.55
C GLY A 275 4.42 20.23 4.10
N ASN A 276 3.51 20.78 4.90
CA ASN A 276 2.81 22.03 4.55
C ASN A 276 3.22 23.19 5.46
N ARG A 277 2.81 23.16 6.74
CA ARG A 277 3.17 24.25 7.67
C ARG A 277 4.66 24.28 7.99
N GLY A 278 5.28 23.11 8.16
CA GLY A 278 6.71 23.01 8.40
C GLY A 278 7.51 23.62 7.25
N ARG A 279 7.24 23.20 6.04
CA ARG A 279 7.88 23.75 4.83
C ARG A 279 7.69 25.24 4.66
N ALA A 280 6.48 25.75 4.88
CA ALA A 280 6.15 27.15 4.61
C ALA A 280 6.73 28.12 5.66
N LEU A 281 6.83 27.70 6.94
CA LEU A 281 7.05 28.60 8.05
C LEU A 281 8.20 28.20 9.00
N ALA A 282 8.76 27.02 8.85
CA ALA A 282 9.77 26.50 9.78
C ALA A 282 11.10 26.11 9.12
N MET A 283 11.15 25.94 7.78
CA MET A 283 12.33 25.50 7.07
C MET A 283 12.85 26.55 6.12
N SER A 284 14.18 26.69 6.01
CA SER A 284 14.82 27.44 4.94
C SER A 284 14.71 26.68 3.61
N ASP A 285 14.94 27.36 2.48
CA ASP A 285 14.91 26.71 1.16
C ASP A 285 15.96 25.58 1.05
N LYS A 286 17.09 25.75 1.75
CA LYS A 286 18.15 24.75 1.80
C LYS A 286 17.70 23.51 2.55
N THR A 287 17.19 23.64 3.78
CA THR A 287 16.76 22.49 4.59
C THR A 287 15.55 21.79 3.98
N ARG A 288 14.62 22.55 3.38
CA ARG A 288 13.50 21.99 2.62
C ARG A 288 13.98 21.05 1.53
N HIS A 289 14.94 21.49 0.71
CA HIS A 289 15.48 20.69 -0.39
C HIS A 289 16.10 19.37 0.12
N TYR A 290 16.87 19.41 1.21
CA TYR A 290 17.50 18.20 1.75
C TYR A 290 16.51 17.25 2.42
N ILE A 291 15.50 17.75 3.11
CA ILE A 291 14.43 16.92 3.69
C ILE A 291 13.64 16.24 2.59
N ASP A 292 13.28 16.98 1.52
CA ASP A 292 12.56 16.43 0.38
C ASP A 292 13.37 15.32 -0.30
N LEU A 293 14.64 15.59 -0.60
CA LEU A 293 15.53 14.60 -1.23
C LEU A 293 15.74 13.36 -0.35
N PHE A 294 15.91 13.54 0.96
CA PHE A 294 16.07 12.42 1.89
C PHE A 294 14.85 11.52 1.92
N TRP A 295 13.65 12.11 2.07
CA TRP A 295 12.42 11.32 2.15
C TRP A 295 12.02 10.71 0.81
N GLU A 296 12.32 11.36 -0.31
CA GLU A 296 12.17 10.79 -1.65
C GLU A 296 13.07 9.56 -1.84
N LEU A 297 14.35 9.64 -1.44
CA LEU A 297 15.26 8.50 -1.50
C LEU A 297 14.82 7.34 -0.59
N ILE A 298 14.38 7.64 0.63
CA ILE A 298 13.86 6.61 1.55
C ILE A 298 12.63 5.93 0.93
N ASP A 299 11.69 6.70 0.38
CA ASP A 299 10.50 6.17 -0.28
C ASP A 299 10.87 5.25 -1.45
N GLU A 300 11.76 5.67 -2.34
CA GLU A 300 12.20 4.87 -3.48
C GLU A 300 12.91 3.57 -3.07
N ILE A 301 13.82 3.64 -2.07
CA ILE A 301 14.55 2.46 -1.58
C ILE A 301 13.61 1.46 -0.93
N LEU A 302 12.75 1.93 -0.02
CA LEU A 302 11.82 1.05 0.70
C LEU A 302 10.81 0.41 -0.26
N ASN A 303 10.30 1.16 -1.23
CA ASN A 303 9.42 0.60 -2.25
C ASN A 303 10.14 -0.43 -3.13
N ALA A 304 11.38 -0.17 -3.54
CA ALA A 304 12.15 -1.16 -4.30
C ALA A 304 12.32 -2.48 -3.52
N ILE A 305 12.68 -2.40 -2.22
CA ILE A 305 12.78 -3.57 -1.34
C ILE A 305 11.44 -4.29 -1.24
N LEU A 306 10.36 -3.55 -0.99
CA LEU A 306 9.01 -4.10 -0.86
C LEU A 306 8.58 -4.88 -2.11
N PHE A 307 8.78 -4.31 -3.29
CA PHE A 307 8.39 -4.97 -4.54
C PHE A 307 9.30 -6.15 -4.92
N VAL A 308 10.57 -6.13 -4.50
CA VAL A 308 11.45 -7.30 -4.61
C VAL A 308 10.95 -8.43 -3.71
N LEU A 309 10.62 -8.13 -2.45
CA LEU A 309 10.09 -9.11 -1.50
C LEU A 309 8.79 -9.74 -2.01
N ILE A 310 7.83 -8.92 -2.46
CA ILE A 310 6.57 -9.41 -3.05
C ILE A 310 6.84 -10.34 -4.22
N GLY A 311 7.81 -10.00 -5.08
CA GLY A 311 8.16 -10.82 -6.23
C GLY A 311 8.81 -12.16 -5.86
N LEU A 312 9.67 -12.18 -4.83
CA LEU A 312 10.33 -13.40 -4.35
C LEU A 312 9.36 -14.33 -3.60
N GLU A 313 8.41 -13.79 -2.85
CA GLU A 313 7.44 -14.61 -2.10
C GLU A 313 6.49 -15.43 -2.98
N VAL A 314 6.45 -15.20 -4.29
CA VAL A 314 5.68 -16.01 -5.24
C VAL A 314 6.07 -17.50 -5.16
N VAL A 315 7.31 -17.82 -4.78
CA VAL A 315 7.76 -19.21 -4.60
C VAL A 315 7.01 -19.94 -3.48
N MET A 316 6.50 -19.21 -2.49
CA MET A 316 5.80 -19.80 -1.33
C MET A 316 4.33 -20.13 -1.60
N ILE A 317 3.78 -19.75 -2.75
CA ILE A 317 2.36 -19.95 -3.06
C ILE A 317 2.13 -21.41 -3.46
N ALA A 318 1.18 -22.07 -2.79
CA ALA A 318 0.73 -23.40 -3.18
C ALA A 318 -0.14 -23.34 -4.45
N TYR A 319 0.32 -23.96 -5.53
CA TYR A 319 -0.35 -23.91 -6.82
C TYR A 319 -1.33 -25.08 -7.00
N SER A 320 -2.60 -24.77 -7.24
CA SER A 320 -3.61 -25.74 -7.70
C SER A 320 -4.46 -25.14 -8.83
N GLY A 321 -4.97 -25.97 -9.75
CA GLY A 321 -5.75 -25.49 -10.89
C GLY A 321 -6.99 -24.70 -10.48
N ASN A 322 -7.71 -25.15 -9.45
CA ASN A 322 -8.89 -24.46 -8.94
C ASN A 322 -8.53 -23.11 -8.30
N LEU A 323 -7.36 -23.02 -7.67
CA LEU A 323 -6.88 -21.78 -7.06
C LEU A 323 -6.57 -20.71 -8.12
N PHE A 324 -6.02 -21.08 -9.29
CA PHE A 324 -5.82 -20.15 -10.39
C PHE A 324 -7.15 -19.57 -10.91
N ILE A 325 -8.20 -20.40 -11.02
CA ILE A 325 -9.51 -19.92 -11.45
C ILE A 325 -10.11 -19.00 -10.39
N ALA A 326 -10.01 -19.37 -9.11
CA ALA A 326 -10.47 -18.55 -8.00
C ALA A 326 -9.72 -17.20 -7.94
N ALA A 327 -8.40 -17.21 -8.19
CA ALA A 327 -7.58 -16.00 -8.26
C ALA A 327 -8.01 -15.08 -9.41
N GLY A 328 -8.22 -15.61 -10.61
CA GLY A 328 -8.76 -14.86 -11.74
C GLY A 328 -10.12 -14.24 -11.46
N LEU A 329 -11.01 -14.99 -10.82
CA LEU A 329 -12.31 -14.48 -10.36
C LEU A 329 -12.16 -13.36 -9.33
N THR A 330 -11.26 -13.52 -8.37
CA THR A 330 -11.00 -12.52 -7.32
C THR A 330 -10.50 -11.19 -7.91
N ILE A 331 -9.64 -11.24 -8.93
CA ILE A 331 -9.21 -10.05 -9.68
C ILE A 331 -10.44 -9.34 -10.28
N VAL A 332 -11.33 -10.07 -10.93
CA VAL A 332 -12.55 -9.50 -11.53
C VAL A 332 -13.45 -8.89 -10.44
N ILE A 333 -13.64 -9.59 -9.31
CA ILE A 333 -14.44 -9.09 -8.18
C ILE A 333 -13.86 -7.78 -7.64
N ALA A 334 -12.55 -7.70 -7.43
CA ALA A 334 -11.89 -6.50 -6.94
C ALA A 334 -12.04 -5.32 -7.90
N LEU A 335 -11.90 -5.56 -9.22
CA LEU A 335 -12.11 -4.55 -10.26
C LEU A 335 -13.57 -4.08 -10.33
N VAL A 336 -14.52 -5.00 -10.26
CA VAL A 336 -15.97 -4.67 -10.29
C VAL A 336 -16.36 -3.89 -9.05
N ALA A 337 -15.90 -4.29 -7.85
CA ALA A 337 -16.15 -3.54 -6.62
C ALA A 337 -15.61 -2.12 -6.72
N ARG A 338 -14.37 -1.96 -7.21
CA ARG A 338 -13.76 -0.64 -7.46
C ARG A 338 -14.57 0.19 -8.46
N PHE A 339 -14.96 -0.41 -9.58
CA PHE A 339 -15.77 0.25 -10.60
C PHE A 339 -17.11 0.74 -10.05
N ILE A 340 -17.79 -0.09 -9.24
CA ILE A 340 -19.07 0.28 -8.61
C ILE A 340 -18.88 1.49 -7.69
N VAL A 341 -17.89 1.43 -6.79
CA VAL A 341 -17.63 2.50 -5.83
C VAL A 341 -17.27 3.81 -6.51
N VAL A 342 -16.31 3.79 -7.42
CA VAL A 342 -15.89 4.99 -8.18
C VAL A 342 -17.02 5.49 -9.06
N GLY A 343 -17.72 4.59 -9.76
CA GLY A 343 -18.83 4.93 -10.63
C GLY A 343 -20.01 5.56 -9.88
N MET A 344 -20.37 5.00 -8.72
CA MET A 344 -21.42 5.57 -7.86
C MET A 344 -21.01 6.94 -7.32
N THR A 345 -19.78 7.08 -6.83
CA THR A 345 -19.26 8.34 -6.30
C THR A 345 -19.25 9.43 -7.37
N THR A 346 -18.65 9.14 -8.53
CA THR A 346 -18.52 10.11 -9.62
C THR A 346 -19.86 10.47 -10.23
N LYS A 347 -20.82 9.54 -10.33
CA LYS A 347 -22.17 9.79 -10.85
C LYS A 347 -23.03 10.61 -9.87
N THR A 348 -23.00 10.25 -8.58
CA THR A 348 -23.83 10.89 -7.55
C THR A 348 -23.37 12.31 -7.25
N PHE A 349 -22.07 12.52 -7.18
CA PHE A 349 -21.49 13.81 -6.78
C PHE A 349 -20.84 14.57 -7.94
N HIS A 350 -21.15 14.22 -9.21
CA HIS A 350 -20.46 14.73 -10.39
C HIS A 350 -20.36 16.27 -10.45
N ARG A 351 -21.37 17.00 -9.95
CA ARG A 351 -21.38 18.48 -9.90
C ARG A 351 -20.52 19.08 -8.81
N GLN A 352 -20.19 18.29 -7.77
CA GLN A 352 -19.47 18.73 -6.58
C GLN A 352 -18.00 18.30 -6.60
N LEU A 353 -17.66 17.32 -7.45
CA LEU A 353 -16.33 16.73 -7.47
C LEU A 353 -15.30 17.56 -8.22
N ASP A 354 -15.72 18.50 -9.07
CA ASP A 354 -14.82 19.33 -9.91
C ASP A 354 -13.74 18.49 -10.64
N LEU A 355 -14.16 17.31 -11.16
CA LEU A 355 -13.27 16.38 -11.86
C LEU A 355 -13.56 16.39 -13.38
N PRO A 356 -12.53 16.19 -14.22
CA PRO A 356 -12.69 16.16 -15.67
C PRO A 356 -13.62 15.01 -16.11
N LYS A 357 -14.25 15.19 -17.27
CA LYS A 357 -15.07 14.15 -17.88
C LYS A 357 -14.20 12.90 -18.13
N GLY A 358 -14.70 11.73 -17.71
CA GLY A 358 -13.95 10.47 -17.84
C GLY A 358 -12.98 10.18 -16.69
N ALA A 359 -12.82 11.04 -15.68
CA ALA A 359 -11.99 10.80 -14.51
C ALA A 359 -12.24 9.44 -13.84
N TRP A 360 -13.49 8.97 -13.86
CA TRP A 360 -13.87 7.66 -13.32
C TRP A 360 -13.07 6.50 -13.96
N LYS A 361 -12.66 6.62 -15.23
CA LYS A 361 -11.85 5.59 -15.91
C LYS A 361 -10.48 5.45 -15.23
N VAL A 362 -9.81 6.59 -15.00
CA VAL A 362 -8.48 6.61 -14.36
C VAL A 362 -8.57 6.29 -12.87
N LEU A 363 -9.59 6.81 -12.17
CA LEU A 363 -9.81 6.51 -10.75
C LEU A 363 -10.10 5.02 -10.50
N THR A 364 -10.83 4.38 -11.43
CA THR A 364 -11.10 2.94 -11.36
C THR A 364 -9.84 2.13 -11.66
N TRP A 365 -9.18 2.42 -12.77
CA TRP A 365 -8.04 1.65 -13.25
C TRP A 365 -6.75 1.94 -12.48
N GLY A 366 -6.58 3.16 -11.97
CA GLY A 366 -5.44 3.61 -11.19
C GLY A 366 -5.50 3.25 -9.70
N GLY A 367 -6.57 2.60 -9.24
CA GLY A 367 -6.64 2.06 -7.87
C GLY A 367 -5.83 0.77 -7.75
N LEU A 368 -4.50 0.87 -7.82
CA LEU A 368 -3.61 -0.28 -7.71
C LEU A 368 -3.63 -0.83 -6.28
N ARG A 369 -3.28 -2.09 -6.13
CA ARG A 369 -3.10 -2.74 -4.81
C ARG A 369 -1.61 -2.95 -4.59
N GLY A 370 -1.15 -2.64 -3.39
CA GLY A 370 0.28 -2.62 -3.05
C GLY A 370 0.66 -3.58 -1.94
N GLY A 371 1.84 -3.35 -1.39
CA GLY A 371 2.47 -4.20 -0.38
C GLY A 371 1.74 -4.26 0.94
N ILE A 372 0.95 -3.24 1.31
CA ILE A 372 0.16 -3.25 2.54
C ILE A 372 -0.82 -4.43 2.56
N SER A 373 -1.45 -4.74 1.40
CA SER A 373 -2.34 -5.91 1.30
C SER A 373 -1.61 -7.23 1.60
N VAL A 374 -0.36 -7.36 1.13
CA VAL A 374 0.48 -8.54 1.38
C VAL A 374 0.88 -8.61 2.86
N ALA A 375 1.31 -7.49 3.44
CA ALA A 375 1.66 -7.45 4.85
C ALA A 375 0.50 -7.83 5.78
N LEU A 376 -0.70 -7.35 5.48
CA LEU A 376 -1.89 -7.64 6.28
C LEU A 376 -2.31 -9.12 6.18
N VAL A 377 -2.26 -9.73 4.99
CA VAL A 377 -2.63 -11.16 4.87
C VAL A 377 -1.66 -12.06 5.63
N LEU A 378 -0.39 -11.67 5.74
CA LEU A 378 0.61 -12.42 6.50
C LEU A 378 0.39 -12.37 8.02
N GLN A 379 -0.34 -11.39 8.55
CA GLN A 379 -0.75 -11.33 9.96
C GLN A 379 -1.86 -12.32 10.34
N LEU A 380 -2.55 -12.89 9.35
CA LEU A 380 -3.60 -13.86 9.63
C LEU A 380 -3.03 -15.12 10.29
N PRO A 381 -3.78 -15.76 11.20
CA PRO A 381 -3.36 -17.01 11.82
C PRO A 381 -3.04 -18.08 10.77
N ALA A 382 -1.94 -18.80 10.96
CA ALA A 382 -1.54 -19.88 10.04
C ALA A 382 -2.64 -20.94 9.90
N GLY A 383 -2.93 -21.35 8.67
CA GLY A 383 -3.98 -22.33 8.36
C GLY A 383 -4.39 -22.28 6.90
N GLY A 384 -5.23 -23.22 6.50
CA GLY A 384 -5.67 -23.34 5.11
C GLY A 384 -6.43 -22.13 4.59
N GLU A 385 -7.18 -21.43 5.45
CA GLU A 385 -7.88 -20.19 5.10
C GLU A 385 -6.89 -19.06 4.77
N ARG A 386 -5.82 -18.92 5.59
CA ARG A 386 -4.74 -17.96 5.31
C ARG A 386 -4.06 -18.24 4.00
N ASP A 387 -3.72 -19.51 3.72
CA ASP A 387 -2.99 -19.90 2.50
C ASP A 387 -3.81 -19.57 1.24
N ILE A 388 -5.13 -19.78 1.29
CA ILE A 388 -6.03 -19.38 0.21
C ILE A 388 -6.01 -17.85 0.05
N LEU A 389 -6.23 -17.09 1.12
CA LEU A 389 -6.25 -15.63 1.05
C LEU A 389 -4.91 -15.04 0.62
N LEU A 390 -3.81 -15.65 1.03
CA LEU A 390 -2.46 -15.28 0.62
C LEU A 390 -2.34 -15.39 -0.91
N ALA A 391 -2.66 -16.55 -1.48
CA ALA A 391 -2.59 -16.77 -2.93
C ALA A 391 -3.51 -15.80 -3.71
N LEU A 392 -4.73 -15.54 -3.22
CA LEU A 392 -5.65 -14.58 -3.84
C LEU A 392 -5.10 -13.14 -3.77
N THR A 393 -4.48 -12.76 -2.64
CA THR A 393 -3.86 -11.44 -2.44
C THR A 393 -2.72 -11.22 -3.43
N TYR A 394 -1.79 -12.18 -3.54
CA TYR A 394 -0.70 -12.10 -4.51
C TYR A 394 -1.20 -11.98 -5.94
N ALA A 395 -2.19 -12.79 -6.33
CA ALA A 395 -2.75 -12.72 -7.66
C ALA A 395 -3.33 -11.33 -7.98
N VAL A 396 -4.07 -10.73 -7.05
CA VAL A 396 -4.63 -9.38 -7.23
C VAL A 396 -3.53 -8.32 -7.25
N VAL A 397 -2.54 -8.38 -6.37
CA VAL A 397 -1.44 -7.41 -6.30
C VAL A 397 -0.57 -7.49 -7.55
N ILE A 398 -0.16 -8.68 -7.96
CA ILE A 398 0.66 -8.89 -9.17
C ILE A 398 -0.09 -8.40 -10.42
N PHE A 399 -1.37 -8.77 -10.59
CA PHE A 399 -2.19 -8.27 -11.69
C PHE A 399 -2.29 -6.73 -11.66
N SER A 400 -2.54 -6.17 -10.50
CA SER A 400 -2.69 -4.74 -10.32
C SER A 400 -1.44 -3.98 -10.76
N ILE A 401 -0.27 -4.41 -10.31
CA ILE A 401 0.99 -3.74 -10.61
C ILE A 401 1.40 -3.97 -12.08
N LEU A 402 1.33 -5.23 -12.57
CA LEU A 402 1.79 -5.54 -13.92
C LEU A 402 0.80 -5.11 -15.01
N VAL A 403 -0.49 -5.36 -14.82
CA VAL A 403 -1.47 -5.09 -15.88
C VAL A 403 -2.03 -3.67 -15.77
N GLN A 404 -2.57 -3.31 -14.60
CA GLN A 404 -3.13 -1.98 -14.42
C GLN A 404 -2.01 -0.93 -14.39
N GLY A 405 -0.91 -1.14 -13.67
CA GLY A 405 0.22 -0.20 -13.59
C GLY A 405 0.79 0.13 -14.96
N LEU A 406 1.14 -0.86 -15.78
CA LEU A 406 1.69 -0.63 -17.13
C LEU A 406 0.68 -0.02 -18.12
N SER A 407 -0.63 -0.18 -17.88
CA SER A 407 -1.66 0.30 -18.80
C SER A 407 -2.35 1.60 -18.37
N VAL A 408 -2.22 2.03 -17.10
CA VAL A 408 -2.91 3.23 -16.58
C VAL A 408 -2.55 4.51 -17.34
N GLY A 409 -1.30 4.62 -17.81
CA GLY A 409 -0.86 5.74 -18.63
C GLY A 409 -1.62 5.87 -19.96
N LYS A 410 -2.01 4.74 -20.58
CA LYS A 410 -2.84 4.74 -21.80
C LYS A 410 -4.27 5.21 -21.48
N VAL A 411 -4.81 4.79 -20.33
CA VAL A 411 -6.14 5.22 -19.87
C VAL A 411 -6.14 6.72 -19.56
N ALA A 412 -5.11 7.24 -18.93
CA ALA A 412 -4.96 8.67 -18.64
C ALA A 412 -4.90 9.53 -19.93
N LYS A 413 -4.13 9.08 -20.92
CA LYS A 413 -4.04 9.76 -22.22
C LYS A 413 -5.38 9.81 -22.98
N SER A 414 -6.25 8.81 -22.80
CA SER A 414 -7.57 8.80 -23.46
C SER A 414 -8.48 9.93 -22.99
N ILE A 415 -8.38 10.34 -21.72
CA ILE A 415 -9.19 11.46 -21.19
C ILE A 415 -8.75 12.80 -21.79
N ARG A 416 -7.44 13.00 -21.93
CA ARG A 416 -6.90 14.23 -22.50
C ARG A 416 -7.26 14.43 -23.96
N SER A 417 -7.42 13.35 -24.74
CA SER A 417 -7.90 13.43 -26.12
C SER A 417 -9.38 13.81 -26.19
N ASP A 418 -10.20 13.30 -25.26
CA ASP A 418 -11.63 13.60 -25.21
C ASP A 418 -11.89 15.10 -24.86
N GLU A 419 -11.05 15.71 -23.98
CA GLU A 419 -11.13 17.14 -23.67
C GLU A 419 -10.78 18.03 -24.86
N LYS A 420 -9.72 17.71 -25.59
CA LYS A 420 -9.33 18.48 -26.80
C LYS A 420 -10.33 18.42 -27.94
N VAL A 421 -11.07 17.29 -28.07
CA VAL A 421 -12.15 17.15 -29.09
C VAL A 421 -13.41 17.88 -28.66
N ALA A 422 -13.62 18.09 -27.36
CA ALA A 422 -14.80 18.82 -26.84
C ALA A 422 -14.65 20.36 -26.89
N GLU A 423 -13.41 20.86 -27.06
CA GLU A 423 -13.07 22.30 -27.20
C GLU A 423 -13.03 22.77 -28.64
N ILE A 424 -13.19 21.86 -29.64
CA ILE A 424 -13.30 22.16 -31.08
C ILE A 424 -14.77 22.04 -31.49
#